data_90f88146c09a0fbd049a3f9f3f004702
#
_entry.id   90f88146c09a0fbd049a3f9f3f004702
#
_cell.length_a   1.000
_cell.length_b   1.000
_cell.length_c   1.000
_cell.angle_alpha   90.00
_cell.angle_beta   90.00
_cell.angle_gamma   90.00
#
_symmetry.space_group_name_H-M   'P 1'
#
loop_
_entity.id
_entity.type
_entity.pdbx_description
1 polymer ?
#
loop_
_entity_poly.entity_id
_entity_poly.type
_entity_poly.pdbx_seq_one_letter_code
_entity_poly.pdbx_strand_id
1 'polypeptide(L)'
;MAFEITLDVNDPEKMIKFWSTVLNYELRDAARYHDANQRYWSIADPTNNGPRIIIQRVPEPVTAKTRIHIDVYVDDIEAEAKRAVDLGATRVDTELMHEVGATWVRMLDPEGNPFCFVLNREK
;
A
#
# COMPACT_ATOMS: atom_id res chain seq x y z
N MET A 1 12.10 8.37 -17.38
CA MET A 1 10.65 8.20 -17.58
C MET A 1 9.98 8.03 -16.22
N ALA A 2 8.96 8.81 -15.94
CA ALA A 2 8.25 8.73 -14.67
C ALA A 2 6.95 7.94 -14.83
N PHE A 3 6.45 7.37 -13.74
CA PHE A 3 5.15 6.68 -13.75
C PHE A 3 4.46 6.88 -12.39
N GLU A 4 3.15 6.64 -12.39
CA GLU A 4 2.32 6.68 -11.21
C GLU A 4 1.55 5.37 -11.12
N ILE A 5 1.13 5.03 -9.91
CA ILE A 5 0.27 3.89 -9.67
C ILE A 5 -1.08 4.45 -9.23
N THR A 6 -2.17 4.01 -9.88
CA THR A 6 -3.51 4.35 -9.43
C THR A 6 -4.11 3.16 -8.72
N LEU A 7 -4.54 3.37 -7.49
CA LEU A 7 -5.18 2.37 -6.66
C LEU A 7 -6.66 2.73 -6.51
N ASP A 8 -7.53 1.83 -6.97
CA ASP A 8 -8.97 1.98 -6.80
C ASP A 8 -9.35 1.59 -5.38
N VAL A 9 -10.11 2.44 -4.71
CA VAL A 9 -10.50 2.23 -3.32
C VAL A 9 -11.98 2.56 -3.12
N ASN A 10 -12.57 1.98 -2.09
CA ASN A 10 -13.95 2.29 -1.70
C ASN A 10 -13.98 3.37 -0.62
N ASP A 11 -13.04 3.35 0.31
CA ASP A 11 -12.93 4.31 1.41
C ASP A 11 -11.60 5.05 1.32
N PRO A 12 -11.56 6.20 0.62
CA PRO A 12 -10.30 6.93 0.41
C PRO A 12 -9.62 7.36 1.71
N GLU A 13 -10.36 7.84 2.69
CA GLU A 13 -9.77 8.31 3.94
C GLU A 13 -9.00 7.20 4.65
N LYS A 14 -9.61 6.03 4.77
CA LYS A 14 -9.01 4.86 5.38
C LYS A 14 -7.79 4.40 4.60
N MET A 15 -7.89 4.35 3.29
CA MET A 15 -6.84 3.83 2.43
C MET A 15 -5.66 4.78 2.31
N ILE A 16 -5.92 6.09 2.30
CA ILE A 16 -4.86 7.09 2.35
C ILE A 16 -4.06 6.95 3.65
N LYS A 17 -4.76 6.83 4.77
CA LYS A 17 -4.09 6.65 6.07
C LYS A 17 -3.23 5.39 6.08
N PHE A 18 -3.79 4.27 5.61
CA PHE A 18 -3.06 3.00 5.58
C PHE A 18 -1.79 3.11 4.74
N TRP A 19 -1.93 3.46 3.46
CA TRP A 19 -0.79 3.46 2.55
C TRP A 19 0.22 4.55 2.84
N SER A 20 -0.22 5.73 3.28
CA SER A 20 0.71 6.79 3.72
C SER A 20 1.57 6.33 4.89
N THR A 21 0.96 5.60 5.83
CA THR A 21 1.69 5.11 6.99
C THR A 21 2.65 3.99 6.61
N VAL A 22 2.19 3.00 5.83
CA VAL A 22 3.03 1.86 5.42
C VAL A 22 4.23 2.33 4.60
N LEU A 23 4.02 3.25 3.67
CA LEU A 23 5.08 3.69 2.75
C LEU A 23 5.87 4.90 3.25
N ASN A 24 5.48 5.51 4.36
CA ASN A 24 6.01 6.80 4.81
C ASN A 24 5.82 7.89 3.75
N TYR A 25 4.67 7.85 3.10
CA TYR A 25 4.26 8.85 2.12
C TYR A 25 3.42 9.92 2.80
N GLU A 26 3.27 11.06 2.15
CA GLU A 26 2.42 12.15 2.62
C GLU A 26 1.32 12.45 1.61
N LEU A 27 0.17 12.89 2.13
CA LEU A 27 -0.94 13.33 1.30
C LEU A 27 -0.56 14.66 0.62
N ARG A 28 -0.77 14.74 -0.69
CA ARG A 28 -0.68 15.97 -1.47
C ARG A 28 -2.06 16.61 -1.53
N ASP A 29 -2.11 17.92 -1.73
CA ASP A 29 -3.37 18.70 -1.81
C ASP A 29 -4.29 18.50 -0.59
N ALA A 30 -3.72 18.53 0.60
CA ALA A 30 -4.45 18.28 1.84
C ALA A 30 -5.65 19.22 2.04
N ALA A 31 -5.63 20.41 1.45
CA ALA A 31 -6.72 21.37 1.56
C ALA A 31 -8.03 20.86 0.93
N ARG A 32 -7.94 19.91 0.00
CA ARG A 32 -9.09 19.33 -0.70
C ARG A 32 -9.51 17.97 -0.16
N TYR A 33 -8.88 17.53 0.91
CA TYR A 33 -9.04 16.16 1.42
C TYR A 33 -10.48 15.79 1.75
N HIS A 34 -11.25 16.75 2.26
CA HIS A 34 -12.64 16.52 2.66
C HIS A 34 -13.69 17.00 1.64
N ASP A 35 -13.27 17.33 0.43
CA ASP A 35 -14.21 17.71 -0.62
C ASP A 35 -15.05 16.50 -1.01
N ALA A 36 -16.36 16.55 -0.76
CA ALA A 36 -17.27 15.44 -1.03
C ALA A 36 -17.35 15.06 -2.51
N ASN A 37 -17.01 15.97 -3.40
CA ASN A 37 -17.02 15.72 -4.84
C ASN A 37 -15.68 15.23 -5.38
N GLN A 38 -14.67 15.20 -4.53
CA GLN A 38 -13.36 14.76 -4.95
C GLN A 38 -13.33 13.26 -5.14
N ARG A 39 -12.72 12.81 -6.23
CA ARG A 39 -12.61 11.40 -6.57
C ARG A 39 -11.17 10.89 -6.60
N TYR A 40 -10.22 11.80 -6.58
CA TYR A 40 -8.79 11.49 -6.71
C TYR A 40 -8.00 12.21 -5.63
N TRP A 41 -7.10 11.49 -5.01
CA TRP A 41 -6.11 12.03 -4.07
C TRP A 41 -4.75 11.49 -4.48
N SER A 42 -3.68 12.16 -4.11
CA SER A 42 -2.35 11.60 -4.33
C SER A 42 -1.55 11.58 -3.05
N ILE A 43 -0.78 10.53 -2.88
CA ILE A 43 0.21 10.40 -1.83
C ILE A 43 1.57 10.18 -2.47
N ALA A 44 2.62 10.69 -1.85
CA ALA A 44 3.96 10.63 -2.40
C ALA A 44 5.01 10.67 -1.30
N ASP A 45 6.20 10.17 -1.63
CA ASP A 45 7.36 10.34 -0.77
C ASP A 45 7.62 11.83 -0.59
N PRO A 46 7.87 12.32 0.65
CA PRO A 46 8.16 13.74 0.88
C PRO A 46 9.32 14.29 0.03
N THR A 47 10.26 13.44 -0.34
CA THR A 47 11.40 13.82 -1.18
C THR A 47 11.18 13.51 -2.65
N ASN A 48 9.99 13.05 -3.03
CA ASN A 48 9.63 12.66 -4.39
C ASN A 48 10.45 11.48 -4.94
N ASN A 49 10.97 10.63 -4.08
CA ASN A 49 11.58 9.38 -4.50
C ASN A 49 10.50 8.32 -4.73
N GLY A 50 10.57 7.67 -5.88
CA GLY A 50 9.61 6.64 -6.24
C GLY A 50 8.32 7.22 -6.82
N PRO A 51 7.40 6.34 -7.23
CA PRO A 51 6.16 6.76 -7.87
C PRO A 51 5.18 7.35 -6.87
N ARG A 52 4.38 8.32 -7.32
CA ARG A 52 3.20 8.74 -6.57
C ARG A 52 2.13 7.65 -6.68
N ILE A 53 1.28 7.58 -5.68
CA ILE A 53 0.10 6.73 -5.73
C ILE A 53 -1.11 7.63 -5.77
N ILE A 54 -1.93 7.43 -6.81
CA ILE A 54 -3.21 8.10 -6.95
C ILE A 54 -4.25 7.20 -6.29
N ILE A 55 -4.99 7.73 -5.35
CA ILE A 55 -6.09 7.04 -4.70
C ILE A 55 -7.36 7.48 -5.41
N GLN A 56 -8.05 6.55 -6.06
CA GLN A 56 -9.26 6.83 -6.82
C GLN A 56 -10.47 6.18 -6.15
N ARG A 57 -11.48 6.98 -5.83
CA ARG A 57 -12.72 6.44 -5.28
C ARG A 57 -13.51 5.75 -6.39
N VAL A 58 -13.88 4.49 -6.13
CA VAL A 58 -14.74 3.70 -7.03
C VAL A 58 -15.81 3.00 -6.20
N PRO A 59 -16.98 2.70 -6.78
CA PRO A 59 -18.04 1.96 -6.06
C PRO A 59 -17.80 0.46 -6.02
N GLU A 60 -17.03 -0.10 -6.96
CA GLU A 60 -16.87 -1.54 -7.07
C GLU A 60 -15.93 -2.07 -5.99
N PRO A 61 -16.29 -3.14 -5.26
CA PRO A 61 -15.34 -3.81 -4.37
C PRO A 61 -14.37 -4.67 -5.15
N VAL A 62 -13.30 -5.12 -4.49
CA VAL A 62 -12.39 -6.10 -5.08
C VAL A 62 -13.13 -7.43 -5.22
N THR A 63 -13.20 -7.96 -6.45
CA THR A 63 -13.91 -9.21 -6.73
C THR A 63 -13.02 -10.29 -7.31
N ALA A 64 -11.81 -9.95 -7.73
CA ALA A 64 -10.88 -10.90 -8.34
C ALA A 64 -9.45 -10.56 -7.94
N LYS A 65 -8.57 -11.55 -8.09
CA LYS A 65 -7.14 -11.35 -7.84
C LYS A 65 -6.56 -10.36 -8.85
N THR A 66 -5.88 -9.34 -8.37
CA THR A 66 -5.14 -8.43 -9.24
C THR A 66 -3.88 -9.12 -9.75
N ARG A 67 -3.44 -8.73 -10.93
CA ARG A 67 -2.23 -9.28 -11.54
C ARG A 67 -0.99 -8.45 -11.24
N ILE A 68 -1.17 -7.29 -10.62
CA ILE A 68 -0.10 -6.40 -10.17
C ILE A 68 -0.24 -6.23 -8.66
N HIS A 69 0.86 -6.33 -7.95
CA HIS A 69 0.88 -6.05 -6.52
C HIS A 69 2.13 -5.26 -6.18
N ILE A 70 2.10 -4.60 -5.03
CA ILE A 70 3.20 -3.79 -4.54
C ILE A 70 4.05 -4.64 -3.61
N ASP A 71 5.37 -4.61 -3.81
CA ASP A 71 6.32 -5.21 -2.89
C ASP A 71 6.98 -4.08 -2.11
N VAL A 72 6.82 -4.11 -0.79
CA VAL A 72 7.38 -3.12 0.11
C VAL A 72 8.62 -3.73 0.77
N TYR A 73 9.78 -3.16 0.52
CA TYR A 73 11.04 -3.65 1.11
C TYR A 73 11.21 -3.10 2.51
N VAL A 74 11.47 -4.00 3.44
CA VAL A 74 11.54 -3.68 4.87
C VAL A 74 12.72 -4.41 5.52
N ASP A 75 13.16 -3.93 6.67
CA ASP A 75 14.25 -4.55 7.41
C ASP A 75 13.77 -5.62 8.40
N ASP A 76 12.50 -5.55 8.82
CA ASP A 76 11.91 -6.49 9.77
C ASP A 76 10.48 -6.80 9.33
N ILE A 77 10.31 -7.92 8.63
CA ILE A 77 9.00 -8.32 8.09
C ILE A 77 7.97 -8.52 9.20
N GLU A 78 8.33 -9.21 10.28
CA GLU A 78 7.37 -9.53 11.34
C GLU A 78 6.86 -8.26 12.03
N ALA A 79 7.73 -7.30 12.30
CA ALA A 79 7.34 -6.03 12.90
C ALA A 79 6.42 -5.23 11.98
N GLU A 80 6.76 -5.16 10.69
CA GLU A 80 5.95 -4.41 9.72
C GLU A 80 4.61 -5.08 9.44
N ALA A 81 4.58 -6.41 9.38
CA ALA A 81 3.33 -7.15 9.21
C ALA A 81 2.38 -6.91 10.38
N LYS A 82 2.91 -6.94 11.60
CA LYS A 82 2.10 -6.67 12.80
C LYS A 82 1.55 -5.25 12.77
N ARG A 83 2.40 -4.28 12.44
CA ARG A 83 2.00 -2.88 12.35
C ARG A 83 0.91 -2.69 11.29
N ALA A 84 1.05 -3.35 10.13
CA ALA A 84 0.05 -3.27 9.07
C ALA A 84 -1.28 -3.89 9.50
N VAL A 85 -1.25 -5.02 10.21
CA VAL A 85 -2.48 -5.65 10.73
C VAL A 85 -3.18 -4.72 11.71
N ASP A 86 -2.43 -4.03 12.56
CA ASP A 86 -3.00 -3.04 13.49
C ASP A 86 -3.66 -1.89 12.75
N LEU A 87 -3.24 -1.62 11.51
CA LEU A 87 -3.83 -0.59 10.64
C LEU A 87 -4.96 -1.13 9.74
N GLY A 88 -5.33 -2.39 9.90
CA GLY A 88 -6.45 -2.99 9.18
C GLY A 88 -6.09 -3.97 8.07
N ALA A 89 -4.82 -4.25 7.85
CA ALA A 89 -4.40 -5.24 6.86
C ALA A 89 -4.67 -6.67 7.35
N THR A 90 -4.67 -7.59 6.41
CA THR A 90 -4.75 -9.03 6.69
C THR A 90 -3.45 -9.68 6.27
N ARG A 91 -2.89 -10.50 7.15
CA ARG A 91 -1.72 -11.32 6.83
C ARG A 91 -2.21 -12.62 6.20
N VAL A 92 -1.70 -12.94 5.00
CA VAL A 92 -2.10 -14.14 4.27
C VAL A 92 -1.25 -15.34 4.68
N ASP A 93 0.06 -15.17 4.69
CA ASP A 93 0.99 -16.26 5.05
C ASP A 93 1.29 -16.23 6.54
N THR A 94 1.06 -17.34 7.24
CA THR A 94 1.38 -17.44 8.67
C THR A 94 2.88 -17.50 8.92
N GLU A 95 3.64 -17.98 7.93
CA GLU A 95 5.09 -18.08 8.01
C GLU A 95 5.73 -17.33 6.85
N LEU A 96 6.99 -16.94 7.04
CA LEU A 96 7.75 -16.29 5.99
C LEU A 96 7.98 -17.24 4.84
N MET A 97 7.86 -16.72 3.63
CA MET A 97 8.14 -17.44 2.39
C MET A 97 9.60 -17.20 1.99
N HIS A 98 10.25 -18.24 1.46
CA HIS A 98 11.64 -18.16 1.01
C HIS A 98 11.75 -18.77 -0.37
N GLU A 99 12.29 -18.03 -1.32
CA GLU A 99 12.49 -18.53 -2.68
C GLU A 99 13.52 -17.67 -3.40
N VAL A 100 14.44 -18.30 -4.10
CA VAL A 100 15.45 -17.64 -4.96
C VAL A 100 16.18 -16.50 -4.22
N GLY A 101 16.54 -16.72 -2.96
CA GLY A 101 17.25 -15.73 -2.16
C GLY A 101 16.40 -14.58 -1.64
N ALA A 102 15.10 -14.63 -1.85
CA ALA A 102 14.17 -13.63 -1.34
C ALA A 102 13.37 -14.19 -0.15
N THR A 103 13.00 -13.32 0.76
CA THR A 103 12.15 -13.65 1.90
C THR A 103 11.01 -12.63 1.93
N TRP A 104 9.78 -13.12 2.03
CA TRP A 104 8.61 -12.23 2.02
C TRP A 104 7.42 -12.83 2.76
N VAL A 105 6.39 -12.01 2.94
CA VAL A 105 5.07 -12.44 3.40
C VAL A 105 4.01 -11.73 2.56
N ARG A 106 2.98 -12.48 2.17
CA ARG A 106 1.84 -11.90 1.45
C ARG A 106 0.85 -11.30 2.42
N MET A 107 0.34 -10.14 2.06
CA MET A 107 -0.61 -9.36 2.84
C MET A 107 -1.77 -8.93 1.95
N LEU A 108 -2.87 -8.55 2.59
CA LEU A 108 -3.96 -7.82 1.94
C LEU A 108 -4.12 -6.48 2.66
N ASP A 109 -4.32 -5.41 1.91
CA ASP A 109 -4.62 -4.12 2.51
C ASP A 109 -6.05 -4.12 3.09
N PRO A 110 -6.49 -3.07 3.77
CA PRO A 110 -7.81 -3.07 4.40
C PRO A 110 -8.99 -3.30 3.47
N GLU A 111 -8.81 -3.14 2.16
CA GLU A 111 -9.86 -3.40 1.17
C GLU A 111 -9.60 -4.66 0.35
N GLY A 112 -8.61 -5.46 0.72
CA GLY A 112 -8.36 -6.74 0.07
C GLY A 112 -7.40 -6.69 -1.11
N ASN A 113 -6.69 -5.60 -1.32
CA ASN A 113 -5.68 -5.51 -2.38
C ASN A 113 -4.39 -6.21 -1.93
N PRO A 114 -3.83 -7.09 -2.76
CA PRO A 114 -2.62 -7.81 -2.37
C PRO A 114 -1.37 -6.95 -2.41
N PHE A 115 -0.50 -7.16 -1.45
CA PHE A 115 0.84 -6.62 -1.42
C PHE A 115 1.74 -7.54 -0.61
N CYS A 116 3.05 -7.33 -0.67
CA CYS A 116 4.01 -8.13 0.08
C CYS A 116 4.94 -7.22 0.87
N PHE A 117 5.35 -7.68 2.05
CA PHE A 117 6.56 -7.18 2.69
C PHE A 117 7.70 -8.11 2.30
N VAL A 118 8.76 -7.53 1.78
CA VAL A 118 9.94 -8.26 1.30
C VAL A 118 11.14 -7.81 2.11
N LEU A 119 11.96 -8.74 2.56
CA LEU A 119 13.13 -8.41 3.36
C LEU A 119 14.18 -7.71 2.49
N ASN A 120 14.68 -6.57 2.98
CA ASN A 120 15.80 -5.90 2.35
C ASN A 120 17.00 -6.84 2.31
N ARG A 121 17.68 -6.88 1.16
CA ARG A 121 18.91 -7.65 1.03
C ARG A 121 20.06 -6.81 1.57
N GLU A 122 21.03 -7.48 2.16
CA GLU A 122 22.29 -6.84 2.48
C GLU A 122 23.00 -6.44 1.19
N LYS A 123 23.61 -5.29 1.23
CA LYS A 123 24.33 -4.74 0.08
C LYS A 123 25.82 -5.03 0.19
#